data_0f22f369266b992fcb7a5d1a93524fbc
#
_entry.id   0f22f369266b992fcb7a5d1a93524fbc
#
_cell.length_a   1.000
_cell.length_b   1.000
_cell.length_c   1.000
_cell.angle_alpha   90.00
_cell.angle_beta   90.00
_cell.angle_gamma   90.00
#
_symmetry.space_group_name_H-M   'P 1'
#
loop_
_entity.id
_entity.type
_entity.pdbx_description
1 polymer ?
#
loop_
_entity_poly.entity_id
_entity_poly.type
_entity_poly.pdbx_seq_one_letter_code
_entity_poly.pdbx_strand_id
1 'polypeptide(L)'
;LLKLASHHAPADTLHSVYASEGLTMPAANQPIAVDAPLVRWATRCGFFIAGFGLSIWAPLVPYVRERIEMSDALFGLLLLFIGLGSLIWMPLSGILVARQGIRPVIMACILFLLVSLGVMALTESFWLLALALFCFGGSLGVLDVVLNIQSLLIERKLGRHLMSNFHGMFSLGTISGALLLTALLAIGLSAATGSFLMIGLITVCSLLVMRGFLTDRAPGGSVAFIRPTRIVLLVGALCFVVYLAEGAILDWSALYLTQDKYLETALGGLGYASFALMVTIGRFAGAPVVRALGTANIIIFGSLLAASGIGLSIVTEHWTLALLGYGLCGLGCANISPVLISSLSQQDDMPVHQAVTAATTIGFAGVLAGPAIMGLLANYSSLSIAFAALLFMLLGIALTGRRFAR
;
A
#
# COMPACT_ATOMS: atom_id res chain seq x y z
N LEU A 1 -25.67 -37.48 -14.46
CA LEU A 1 -24.21 -37.43 -14.23
C LEU A 1 -23.63 -36.02 -14.53
N LEU A 2 -24.09 -35.30 -15.57
CA LEU A 2 -23.62 -33.92 -15.90
C LEU A 2 -23.96 -32.87 -14.83
N LYS A 3 -25.03 -33.00 -14.07
CA LYS A 3 -25.41 -32.09 -12.98
C LYS A 3 -24.55 -32.21 -11.71
N LEU A 4 -23.85 -33.31 -11.50
CA LEU A 4 -22.98 -33.53 -10.33
C LEU A 4 -21.52 -33.17 -10.60
N ALA A 5 -21.09 -33.15 -11.88
CA ALA A 5 -19.69 -32.76 -12.24
C ALA A 5 -19.49 -31.24 -12.34
N SER A 6 -20.56 -30.43 -12.38
CA SER A 6 -20.51 -28.99 -12.63
C SER A 6 -20.06 -28.14 -11.41
N HIS A 7 -19.94 -28.73 -10.22
CA HIS A 7 -19.61 -27.92 -9.02
C HIS A 7 -18.12 -27.83 -8.67
N HIS A 8 -17.23 -28.62 -9.31
CA HIS A 8 -15.80 -28.65 -8.97
C HIS A 8 -14.83 -28.70 -10.17
N ALA A 9 -15.30 -28.64 -11.41
CA ALA A 9 -14.39 -28.65 -12.56
C ALA A 9 -13.87 -27.22 -12.86
N PRO A 10 -12.59 -27.05 -13.22
CA PRO A 10 -12.04 -25.78 -13.69
C PRO A 10 -12.82 -25.24 -14.89
N ALA A 11 -12.98 -23.91 -14.99
CA ALA A 11 -13.77 -23.26 -16.04
C ALA A 11 -13.33 -23.68 -17.47
N ASP A 12 -12.02 -23.90 -17.67
CA ASP A 12 -11.46 -24.33 -18.96
C ASP A 12 -11.89 -25.75 -19.35
N THR A 13 -12.06 -26.64 -18.37
CA THR A 13 -12.53 -28.03 -18.58
C THR A 13 -14.01 -28.03 -18.93
N LEU A 14 -14.80 -27.18 -18.29
CA LEU A 14 -16.23 -27.01 -18.62
C LEU A 14 -16.39 -26.41 -20.01
N HIS A 15 -15.60 -25.42 -20.38
CA HIS A 15 -15.66 -24.79 -21.71
C HIS A 15 -15.34 -25.80 -22.83
N SER A 16 -14.34 -26.67 -22.63
CA SER A 16 -13.99 -27.71 -23.60
C SER A 16 -15.06 -28.78 -23.73
N VAL A 17 -15.71 -29.17 -22.63
CA VAL A 17 -16.80 -30.16 -22.63
C VAL A 17 -18.06 -29.61 -23.30
N TYR A 18 -18.48 -28.38 -23.02
CA TYR A 18 -19.64 -27.77 -23.66
C TYR A 18 -19.38 -27.49 -25.15
N ALA A 19 -18.16 -27.09 -25.52
CA ALA A 19 -17.78 -26.89 -26.93
C ALA A 19 -17.76 -28.20 -27.72
N SER A 20 -17.29 -29.30 -27.11
CA SER A 20 -17.26 -30.61 -27.77
C SER A 20 -18.66 -31.24 -27.97
N GLU A 21 -19.62 -30.85 -27.13
CA GLU A 21 -21.02 -31.36 -27.20
C GLU A 21 -21.97 -30.38 -27.93
N GLY A 22 -21.49 -29.26 -28.47
CA GLY A 22 -22.30 -28.26 -29.17
C GLY A 22 -23.33 -27.56 -28.28
N LEU A 23 -23.14 -27.62 -26.94
CA LEU A 23 -24.05 -27.05 -25.95
C LEU A 23 -23.60 -25.65 -25.54
N THR A 24 -24.55 -24.74 -25.35
CA THR A 24 -24.24 -23.41 -24.78
C THR A 24 -24.16 -23.48 -23.25
N MET A 25 -23.07 -22.94 -22.67
CA MET A 25 -22.95 -22.80 -21.22
C MET A 25 -24.08 -21.92 -20.66
N PRO A 26 -24.61 -22.26 -19.46
CA PRO A 26 -25.53 -21.37 -18.75
C PRO A 26 -24.88 -20.00 -18.55
N ALA A 27 -25.62 -18.92 -18.75
CA ALA A 27 -25.09 -17.54 -18.66
C ALA A 27 -24.37 -17.22 -17.34
N ALA A 28 -24.74 -17.92 -16.26
CA ALA A 28 -24.08 -17.78 -14.94
C ALA A 28 -22.66 -18.35 -14.88
N ASN A 29 -22.24 -19.22 -15.80
CA ASN A 29 -20.96 -19.91 -15.84
C ASN A 29 -20.04 -19.44 -16.98
N GLN A 30 -20.49 -18.50 -17.81
CA GLN A 30 -19.65 -17.95 -18.86
C GLN A 30 -18.54 -17.07 -18.26
N PRO A 31 -17.27 -17.20 -18.72
CA PRO A 31 -16.22 -16.29 -18.30
C PRO A 31 -16.57 -14.85 -18.73
N ILE A 32 -16.47 -13.90 -17.80
CA ILE A 32 -16.78 -12.50 -18.09
C ILE A 32 -15.70 -11.96 -19.03
N ALA A 33 -16.11 -11.29 -20.10
CA ALA A 33 -15.19 -10.67 -21.02
C ALA A 33 -14.30 -9.63 -20.30
N VAL A 34 -12.99 -9.67 -20.56
CA VAL A 34 -11.98 -8.81 -19.90
C VAL A 34 -12.29 -7.31 -20.07
N ASP A 35 -12.93 -6.94 -21.18
CA ASP A 35 -13.34 -5.57 -21.52
C ASP A 35 -14.70 -5.16 -20.94
N ALA A 36 -15.40 -6.05 -20.23
CA ALA A 36 -16.68 -5.74 -19.63
C ALA A 36 -16.58 -4.55 -18.63
N PRO A 37 -17.57 -3.66 -18.60
CA PRO A 37 -17.61 -2.55 -17.64
C PRO A 37 -17.47 -3.02 -16.17
N LEU A 38 -18.09 -4.16 -15.83
CA LEU A 38 -18.03 -4.75 -14.50
C LEU A 38 -16.60 -5.10 -14.07
N VAL A 39 -15.77 -5.61 -14.99
CA VAL A 39 -14.36 -5.95 -14.71
C VAL A 39 -13.57 -4.70 -14.35
N ARG A 40 -13.76 -3.60 -15.08
CA ARG A 40 -13.10 -2.31 -14.80
C ARG A 40 -13.55 -1.73 -13.45
N TRP A 41 -14.84 -1.81 -13.14
CA TRP A 41 -15.36 -1.35 -11.86
C TRP A 41 -14.87 -2.21 -10.71
N ALA A 42 -14.86 -3.54 -10.84
CA ALA A 42 -14.31 -4.44 -9.83
C ALA A 42 -12.83 -4.15 -9.56
N THR A 43 -12.04 -3.90 -10.60
CA THR A 43 -10.62 -3.54 -10.44
C THR A 43 -10.46 -2.23 -9.68
N ARG A 44 -11.25 -1.20 -10.02
CA ARG A 44 -11.25 0.07 -9.27
C ARG A 44 -11.62 -0.12 -7.81
N CYS A 45 -12.68 -0.88 -7.54
CA CYS A 45 -13.09 -1.18 -6.17
C CYS A 45 -12.04 -2.03 -5.43
N GLY A 46 -11.37 -2.96 -6.11
CA GLY A 46 -10.28 -3.75 -5.53
C GLY A 46 -9.13 -2.86 -5.05
N PHE A 47 -8.66 -1.93 -5.89
CA PHE A 47 -7.65 -0.94 -5.49
C PHE A 47 -8.14 -0.03 -4.37
N PHE A 48 -9.39 0.44 -4.45
CA PHE A 48 -9.98 1.23 -3.37
C PHE A 48 -10.01 0.46 -2.05
N ILE A 49 -10.47 -0.81 -2.05
CA ILE A 49 -10.51 -1.68 -0.88
C ILE A 49 -9.12 -1.88 -0.29
N ALA A 50 -8.10 -2.10 -1.13
CA ALA A 50 -6.73 -2.26 -0.66
C ALA A 50 -6.21 -1.01 0.06
N GLY A 51 -6.39 0.18 -0.53
CA GLY A 51 -6.01 1.44 0.09
C GLY A 51 -6.84 1.76 1.34
N PHE A 52 -8.15 1.54 1.28
CA PHE A 52 -9.07 1.76 2.39
C PHE A 52 -8.73 0.86 3.58
N GLY A 53 -8.51 -0.44 3.33
CA GLY A 53 -8.12 -1.39 4.37
C GLY A 53 -6.77 -1.06 5.00
N LEU A 54 -5.78 -0.68 4.19
CA LEU A 54 -4.46 -0.26 4.68
C LEU A 54 -4.58 0.91 5.67
N SER A 55 -5.34 1.93 5.32
CA SER A 55 -5.38 3.19 6.07
C SER A 55 -6.23 3.16 7.34
N ILE A 56 -7.08 2.14 7.52
CA ILE A 56 -7.79 1.88 8.79
C ILE A 56 -6.79 1.70 9.94
N TRP A 57 -5.61 1.17 9.66
CA TRP A 57 -4.57 0.93 10.65
C TRP A 57 -4.13 2.21 11.36
N ALA A 58 -3.88 3.31 10.63
CA ALA A 58 -3.31 4.53 11.21
C ALA A 58 -4.12 5.12 12.38
N PRO A 59 -5.45 5.30 12.31
CA PRO A 59 -6.25 5.74 13.45
C PRO A 59 -6.33 4.70 14.58
N LEU A 60 -6.12 3.41 14.32
CA LEU A 60 -6.15 2.35 15.32
C LEU A 60 -4.87 2.26 16.16
N VAL A 61 -3.74 2.72 15.63
CA VAL A 61 -2.42 2.59 16.27
C VAL A 61 -2.41 3.01 17.73
N PRO A 62 -2.90 4.22 18.13
CA PRO A 62 -2.87 4.63 19.53
C PRO A 62 -3.67 3.67 20.44
N TYR A 63 -4.83 3.23 20.01
CA TYR A 63 -5.72 2.34 20.78
C TYR A 63 -5.12 0.94 20.95
N VAL A 64 -4.47 0.41 19.92
CA VAL A 64 -3.81 -0.90 19.97
C VAL A 64 -2.60 -0.84 20.90
N ARG A 65 -1.78 0.22 20.79
CA ARG A 65 -0.59 0.39 21.63
C ARG A 65 -0.95 0.56 23.11
N GLU A 66 -1.96 1.37 23.41
CA GLU A 66 -2.45 1.57 24.80
C GLU A 66 -2.97 0.26 25.39
N ARG A 67 -3.76 -0.49 24.64
CA ARG A 67 -4.38 -1.75 25.10
C ARG A 67 -3.36 -2.83 25.49
N ILE A 68 -2.21 -2.88 24.80
CA ILE A 68 -1.18 -3.91 25.03
C ILE A 68 -0.02 -3.37 25.89
N GLU A 69 -0.01 -2.09 26.25
CA GLU A 69 0.97 -1.44 27.14
C GLU A 69 2.43 -1.68 26.73
N MET A 70 2.75 -1.50 25.42
CA MET A 70 4.08 -1.76 24.87
C MET A 70 4.98 -0.52 24.87
N SER A 71 6.31 -0.78 25.04
CA SER A 71 7.32 0.23 24.72
C SER A 71 7.38 0.50 23.20
N ASP A 72 7.91 1.67 22.81
CA ASP A 72 8.05 2.05 21.40
C ASP A 72 8.93 1.08 20.64
N ALA A 73 10.02 0.57 21.27
CA ALA A 73 10.87 -0.44 20.65
C ALA A 73 10.11 -1.73 20.34
N LEU A 74 9.35 -2.24 21.29
CA LEU A 74 8.59 -3.48 21.13
C LEU A 74 7.47 -3.30 20.10
N PHE A 75 6.80 -2.14 20.12
CA PHE A 75 5.80 -1.80 19.13
C PHE A 75 6.40 -1.69 17.72
N GLY A 76 7.54 -1.00 17.57
CA GLY A 76 8.25 -0.93 16.29
C GLY A 76 8.69 -2.30 15.75
N LEU A 77 9.18 -3.18 16.63
CA LEU A 77 9.50 -4.57 16.25
C LEU A 77 8.26 -5.37 15.85
N LEU A 78 7.13 -5.13 16.52
CA LEU A 78 5.85 -5.76 16.17
C LEU A 78 5.40 -5.35 14.77
N LEU A 79 5.55 -4.10 14.39
CA LEU A 79 5.20 -3.59 13.07
C LEU A 79 6.01 -4.23 11.92
N LEU A 80 7.20 -4.80 12.21
CA LEU A 80 7.96 -5.59 11.23
C LEU A 80 7.14 -6.75 10.66
N PHE A 81 6.18 -7.29 11.41
CA PHE A 81 5.36 -8.40 10.93
C PHE A 81 4.51 -8.02 9.72
N ILE A 82 4.10 -6.75 9.57
CA ILE A 82 3.41 -6.25 8.36
C ILE A 82 4.32 -6.43 7.13
N GLY A 83 5.54 -5.93 7.24
CA GLY A 83 6.51 -6.03 6.14
C GLY A 83 6.96 -7.47 5.87
N LEU A 84 7.19 -8.28 6.91
CA LEU A 84 7.52 -9.70 6.78
C LEU A 84 6.41 -10.47 6.07
N GLY A 85 5.15 -10.19 6.41
CA GLY A 85 4.00 -10.74 5.72
C GLY A 85 4.03 -10.44 4.23
N SER A 86 4.18 -9.17 3.85
CA SER A 86 4.30 -8.76 2.45
C SER A 86 5.48 -9.43 1.76
N LEU A 87 6.67 -9.40 2.37
CA LEU A 87 7.91 -9.94 1.79
C LEU A 87 7.82 -11.44 1.49
N ILE A 88 7.15 -12.20 2.36
CA ILE A 88 7.00 -13.65 2.20
C ILE A 88 5.91 -14.01 1.20
N TRP A 89 4.75 -13.32 1.25
CA TRP A 89 3.59 -13.70 0.45
C TRP A 89 3.57 -13.09 -0.96
N MET A 90 4.13 -11.88 -1.17
CA MET A 90 4.16 -11.25 -2.50
C MET A 90 4.83 -12.12 -3.59
N PRO A 91 6.01 -12.73 -3.37
CA PRO A 91 6.61 -13.59 -4.38
C PRO A 91 5.77 -14.82 -4.72
N LEU A 92 4.93 -15.28 -3.79
CA LEU A 92 4.06 -16.44 -3.99
C LEU A 92 2.79 -16.09 -4.78
N SER A 93 2.47 -14.81 -4.96
CA SER A 93 1.26 -14.35 -5.64
C SER A 93 1.11 -14.92 -7.06
N GLY A 94 2.21 -14.97 -7.83
CA GLY A 94 2.21 -15.55 -9.17
C GLY A 94 1.87 -17.04 -9.18
N ILE A 95 2.39 -17.82 -8.21
CA ILE A 95 2.08 -19.25 -8.06
C ILE A 95 0.61 -19.43 -7.66
N LEU A 96 0.12 -18.60 -6.73
CA LEU A 96 -1.28 -18.64 -6.28
C LEU A 96 -2.24 -18.36 -7.45
N VAL A 97 -1.97 -17.31 -8.24
CA VAL A 97 -2.79 -16.97 -9.41
C VAL A 97 -2.72 -18.05 -10.50
N ALA A 98 -1.53 -18.62 -10.75
CA ALA A 98 -1.37 -19.70 -11.73
C ALA A 98 -2.17 -20.96 -11.35
N ARG A 99 -2.27 -21.26 -10.05
CA ARG A 99 -3.00 -22.44 -9.54
C ARG A 99 -4.49 -22.21 -9.38
N GLN A 100 -4.88 -21.08 -8.81
CA GLN A 100 -6.26 -20.83 -8.36
C GLN A 100 -7.00 -19.81 -9.23
N GLY A 101 -6.29 -18.99 -10.02
CA GLY A 101 -6.86 -17.87 -10.76
C GLY A 101 -6.93 -16.57 -9.93
N ILE A 102 -7.20 -15.47 -10.61
CA ILE A 102 -7.18 -14.10 -10.04
C ILE A 102 -8.26 -13.93 -8.96
N ARG A 103 -9.53 -14.24 -9.27
CA ARG A 103 -10.68 -13.99 -8.37
C ARG A 103 -10.56 -14.69 -7.03
N PRO A 104 -10.30 -16.01 -6.94
CA PRO A 104 -10.17 -16.69 -5.65
C PRO A 104 -9.05 -16.10 -4.78
N VAL A 105 -7.92 -15.72 -5.40
CA VAL A 105 -6.79 -15.13 -4.67
C VAL A 105 -7.18 -13.75 -4.13
N ILE A 106 -7.81 -12.86 -4.93
CA ILE A 106 -8.29 -11.56 -4.46
C ILE A 106 -9.27 -11.74 -3.29
N MET A 107 -10.24 -12.64 -3.42
CA MET A 107 -11.24 -12.85 -2.37
C MET A 107 -10.63 -13.42 -1.08
N ALA A 108 -9.66 -14.33 -1.20
CA ALA A 108 -8.92 -14.84 -0.05
C ALA A 108 -8.11 -13.71 0.64
N CYS A 109 -7.42 -12.86 -0.12
CA CYS A 109 -6.70 -11.71 0.43
C CYS A 109 -7.64 -10.74 1.15
N ILE A 110 -8.80 -10.42 0.58
CA ILE A 110 -9.80 -9.57 1.24
C ILE A 110 -10.29 -10.23 2.53
N LEU A 111 -10.57 -11.53 2.54
CA LEU A 111 -10.99 -12.23 3.74
C LEU A 111 -9.91 -12.18 4.85
N PHE A 112 -8.64 -12.46 4.51
CA PHE A 112 -7.54 -12.36 5.48
C PHE A 112 -7.34 -10.93 5.98
N LEU A 113 -7.52 -9.92 5.11
CA LEU A 113 -7.50 -8.51 5.49
C LEU A 113 -8.58 -8.18 6.53
N LEU A 114 -9.82 -8.62 6.28
CA LEU A 114 -10.97 -8.38 7.18
C LEU A 114 -10.78 -9.08 8.53
N VAL A 115 -10.35 -10.33 8.52
CA VAL A 115 -10.06 -11.09 9.75
C VAL A 115 -8.94 -10.42 10.54
N SER A 116 -7.86 -10.00 9.87
CA SER A 116 -6.75 -9.31 10.51
C SER A 116 -7.19 -8.01 11.17
N LEU A 117 -7.97 -7.17 10.46
CA LEU A 117 -8.53 -5.93 11.02
C LEU A 117 -9.41 -6.20 12.24
N GLY A 118 -10.25 -7.25 12.21
CA GLY A 118 -11.09 -7.63 13.34
C GLY A 118 -10.26 -8.08 14.56
N VAL A 119 -9.21 -8.87 14.33
CA VAL A 119 -8.29 -9.29 15.39
C VAL A 119 -7.54 -8.09 15.96
N MET A 120 -6.99 -7.22 15.10
CA MET A 120 -6.29 -6.00 15.52
C MET A 120 -7.17 -5.07 16.36
N ALA A 121 -8.46 -5.00 16.05
CA ALA A 121 -9.42 -4.18 16.80
C ALA A 121 -9.72 -4.70 18.21
N LEU A 122 -9.55 -6.01 18.49
CA LEU A 122 -9.99 -6.65 19.72
C LEU A 122 -8.87 -7.22 20.57
N THR A 123 -7.75 -7.67 19.97
CA THR A 123 -6.77 -8.48 20.70
C THR A 123 -5.98 -7.68 21.73
N GLU A 124 -5.73 -8.32 22.87
CA GLU A 124 -4.81 -7.89 23.93
C GLU A 124 -3.51 -8.72 23.92
N SER A 125 -3.47 -9.77 23.09
CA SER A 125 -2.32 -10.65 23.01
C SER A 125 -1.29 -10.16 21.98
N PHE A 126 -0.03 -10.00 22.42
CA PHE A 126 1.09 -9.62 21.58
C PHE A 126 1.24 -10.59 20.37
N TRP A 127 1.22 -11.91 20.60
CA TRP A 127 1.42 -12.88 19.55
C TRP A 127 0.28 -12.95 18.55
N LEU A 128 -0.95 -12.79 19.03
CA LEU A 128 -2.11 -12.75 18.16
C LEU A 128 -2.12 -11.48 17.31
N LEU A 129 -1.68 -10.34 17.88
CA LEU A 129 -1.49 -9.10 17.13
C LEU A 129 -0.37 -9.25 16.08
N ALA A 130 0.77 -9.86 16.45
CA ALA A 130 1.86 -10.13 15.51
C ALA A 130 1.40 -10.98 14.32
N LEU A 131 0.62 -12.04 14.59
CA LEU A 131 0.04 -12.89 13.54
C LEU A 131 -0.95 -12.08 12.67
N ALA A 132 -1.80 -11.26 13.29
CA ALA A 132 -2.74 -10.43 12.55
C ALA A 132 -2.04 -9.41 11.64
N LEU A 133 -0.99 -8.75 12.13
CA LEU A 133 -0.17 -7.82 11.33
C LEU A 133 0.56 -8.54 10.19
N PHE A 134 1.07 -9.75 10.43
CA PHE A 134 1.68 -10.58 9.39
C PHE A 134 0.67 -10.95 8.29
N CYS A 135 -0.52 -11.40 8.66
CA CYS A 135 -1.59 -11.72 7.73
C CYS A 135 -2.10 -10.46 6.99
N PHE A 136 -2.19 -9.33 7.70
CA PHE A 136 -2.56 -8.03 7.14
C PHE A 136 -1.60 -7.59 6.05
N GLY A 137 -0.30 -7.55 6.36
CA GLY A 137 0.73 -7.19 5.39
C GLY A 137 0.79 -8.16 4.21
N GLY A 138 0.73 -9.47 4.48
CA GLY A 138 0.69 -10.50 3.44
C GLY A 138 -0.50 -10.36 2.50
N SER A 139 -1.68 -10.11 3.06
CA SER A 139 -2.91 -9.89 2.27
C SER A 139 -2.80 -8.70 1.35
N LEU A 140 -2.33 -7.56 1.88
CA LEU A 140 -2.16 -6.32 1.11
C LEU A 140 -1.10 -6.49 0.02
N GLY A 141 0.03 -7.13 0.34
CA GLY A 141 1.10 -7.37 -0.63
C GLY A 141 0.65 -8.25 -1.80
N VAL A 142 -0.02 -9.37 -1.52
CA VAL A 142 -0.56 -10.25 -2.58
C VAL A 142 -1.67 -9.54 -3.35
N LEU A 143 -2.56 -8.81 -2.66
CA LEU A 143 -3.66 -8.08 -3.28
C LEU A 143 -3.16 -7.03 -4.27
N ASP A 144 -2.11 -6.28 -3.90
CA ASP A 144 -1.48 -5.31 -4.80
C ASP A 144 -0.96 -5.98 -6.09
N VAL A 145 -0.18 -7.05 -5.95
CA VAL A 145 0.36 -7.78 -7.13
C VAL A 145 -0.76 -8.30 -8.02
N VAL A 146 -1.79 -8.94 -7.44
CA VAL A 146 -2.85 -9.59 -8.22
C VAL A 146 -3.76 -8.57 -8.89
N LEU A 147 -4.06 -7.44 -8.25
CA LEU A 147 -4.78 -6.32 -8.86
C LEU A 147 -3.98 -5.69 -10.01
N ASN A 148 -2.66 -5.58 -9.86
CA ASN A 148 -1.80 -5.11 -10.95
C ASN A 148 -1.79 -6.09 -12.13
N ILE A 149 -1.79 -7.41 -11.90
CA ILE A 149 -1.93 -8.43 -12.95
C ILE A 149 -3.26 -8.24 -13.69
N GLN A 150 -4.38 -8.14 -12.97
CA GLN A 150 -5.70 -7.91 -13.57
C GLN A 150 -5.72 -6.61 -14.38
N SER A 151 -5.15 -5.53 -13.86
CA SER A 151 -5.06 -4.23 -14.54
C SER A 151 -4.32 -4.31 -15.86
N LEU A 152 -3.18 -5.01 -15.90
CA LEU A 152 -2.41 -5.23 -17.12
C LEU A 152 -3.17 -6.02 -18.18
N LEU A 153 -3.94 -7.03 -17.78
CA LEU A 153 -4.80 -7.79 -18.70
C LEU A 153 -5.87 -6.90 -19.34
N ILE A 154 -6.47 -6.00 -18.54
CA ILE A 154 -7.46 -5.03 -19.01
C ILE A 154 -6.82 -4.02 -19.98
N GLU A 155 -5.66 -3.44 -19.61
CA GLU A 155 -4.95 -2.48 -20.47
C GLU A 155 -4.58 -3.07 -21.83
N ARG A 156 -4.02 -4.29 -21.83
CA ARG A 156 -3.67 -5.02 -23.06
C ARG A 156 -4.89 -5.26 -23.95
N LYS A 157 -6.02 -5.65 -23.36
CA LYS A 157 -7.25 -5.92 -24.11
C LYS A 157 -7.88 -4.67 -24.71
N LEU A 158 -7.85 -3.55 -23.95
CA LEU A 158 -8.48 -2.30 -24.37
C LEU A 158 -7.56 -1.38 -25.18
N GLY A 159 -6.25 -1.62 -25.21
CA GLY A 159 -5.27 -0.72 -25.82
C GLY A 159 -5.23 0.67 -25.17
N ARG A 160 -5.57 0.78 -23.88
CA ARG A 160 -5.67 2.05 -23.15
C ARG A 160 -4.87 1.98 -21.84
N HIS A 161 -4.19 3.06 -21.48
CA HIS A 161 -3.51 3.18 -20.20
C HIS A 161 -4.50 3.52 -19.08
N LEU A 162 -4.78 2.57 -18.20
CA LEU A 162 -5.73 2.68 -17.09
C LEU A 162 -5.07 2.53 -15.71
N MET A 163 -3.82 2.09 -15.65
CA MET A 163 -3.08 1.82 -14.42
C MET A 163 -3.10 3.00 -13.45
N SER A 164 -2.85 4.22 -13.98
CA SER A 164 -2.90 5.46 -13.17
C SER A 164 -4.29 5.69 -12.54
N ASN A 165 -5.37 5.35 -13.26
CA ASN A 165 -6.73 5.47 -12.72
C ASN A 165 -6.99 4.46 -11.59
N PHE A 166 -6.48 3.22 -11.74
CA PHE A 166 -6.61 2.20 -10.70
C PHE A 166 -5.83 2.57 -9.45
N HIS A 167 -4.58 3.02 -9.58
CA HIS A 167 -3.80 3.52 -8.44
C HIS A 167 -4.38 4.79 -7.81
N GLY A 168 -5.05 5.64 -8.61
CA GLY A 168 -5.82 6.77 -8.09
C GLY A 168 -6.95 6.31 -7.14
N MET A 169 -7.61 5.19 -7.45
CA MET A 169 -8.61 4.60 -6.55
C MET A 169 -8.01 4.06 -5.26
N PHE A 170 -6.79 3.50 -5.31
CA PHE A 170 -6.05 3.14 -4.10
C PHE A 170 -5.81 4.37 -3.21
N SER A 171 -5.31 5.47 -3.79
CA SER A 171 -5.08 6.71 -3.06
C SER A 171 -6.38 7.29 -2.47
N LEU A 172 -7.49 7.25 -3.23
CA LEU A 172 -8.80 7.64 -2.70
C LEU A 172 -9.23 6.75 -1.54
N GLY A 173 -8.97 5.45 -1.63
CA GLY A 173 -9.20 4.49 -0.55
C GLY A 173 -8.42 4.86 0.71
N THR A 174 -7.11 5.16 0.60
CA THR A 174 -6.28 5.50 1.77
C THR A 174 -6.79 6.75 2.49
N ILE A 175 -7.16 7.78 1.76
CA ILE A 175 -7.73 9.00 2.36
C ILE A 175 -9.07 8.68 3.03
N SER A 176 -9.96 8.01 2.30
CA SER A 176 -11.31 7.72 2.79
C SER A 176 -11.32 6.82 4.03
N GLY A 177 -10.46 5.78 4.06
CA GLY A 177 -10.38 4.87 5.19
C GLY A 177 -9.89 5.57 6.47
N ALA A 178 -8.79 6.34 6.36
CA ALA A 178 -8.26 7.08 7.49
C ALA A 178 -9.27 8.13 8.02
N LEU A 179 -9.86 8.92 7.14
CA LEU A 179 -10.82 9.96 7.54
C LEU A 179 -12.11 9.38 8.10
N LEU A 180 -12.66 8.32 7.49
CA LEU A 180 -13.92 7.76 7.93
C LEU A 180 -13.78 7.11 9.31
N LEU A 181 -12.72 6.32 9.54
CA LEU A 181 -12.51 5.75 10.88
C LEU A 181 -12.25 6.85 11.92
N THR A 182 -11.41 7.85 11.59
CA THR A 182 -11.17 9.00 12.47
C THR A 182 -12.49 9.72 12.82
N ALA A 183 -13.37 9.94 11.86
CA ALA A 183 -14.67 10.57 12.08
C ALA A 183 -15.57 9.71 12.99
N LEU A 184 -15.59 8.38 12.80
CA LEU A 184 -16.35 7.46 13.67
C LEU A 184 -15.83 7.51 15.12
N LEU A 185 -14.51 7.56 15.30
CA LEU A 185 -13.89 7.70 16.63
C LEU A 185 -14.21 9.06 17.26
N ALA A 186 -14.17 10.14 16.48
CA ALA A 186 -14.44 11.51 16.94
C ALA A 186 -15.89 11.71 17.40
N ILE A 187 -16.86 10.97 16.86
CA ILE A 187 -18.26 10.98 17.35
C ILE A 187 -18.49 10.04 18.53
N GLY A 188 -17.43 9.48 19.11
CA GLY A 188 -17.48 8.70 20.35
C GLY A 188 -17.67 7.19 20.16
N LEU A 189 -17.58 6.65 18.94
CA LEU A 189 -17.59 5.19 18.75
C LEU A 189 -16.29 4.57 19.25
N SER A 190 -16.38 3.38 19.85
CA SER A 190 -15.19 2.64 20.25
C SER A 190 -14.36 2.21 19.02
N ALA A 191 -13.04 2.04 19.18
CA ALA A 191 -12.16 1.56 18.14
C ALA A 191 -12.65 0.22 17.53
N ALA A 192 -13.18 -0.68 18.37
CA ALA A 192 -13.75 -1.94 17.92
C ALA A 192 -15.00 -1.72 17.06
N THR A 193 -15.97 -0.92 17.53
CA THR A 193 -17.21 -0.66 16.78
C THR A 193 -16.90 0.03 15.44
N GLY A 194 -16.05 1.06 15.45
CA GLY A 194 -15.61 1.73 14.23
C GLY A 194 -14.97 0.76 13.24
N SER A 195 -14.07 -0.09 13.70
CA SER A 195 -13.41 -1.10 12.86
C SER A 195 -14.39 -2.10 12.25
N PHE A 196 -15.36 -2.60 13.02
CA PHE A 196 -16.37 -3.53 12.48
C PHE A 196 -17.31 -2.88 11.47
N LEU A 197 -17.63 -1.59 11.60
CA LEU A 197 -18.35 -0.84 10.56
C LEU A 197 -17.53 -0.75 9.29
N MET A 198 -16.22 -0.47 9.37
CA MET A 198 -15.31 -0.45 8.22
C MET A 198 -15.19 -1.83 7.56
N ILE A 199 -15.07 -2.90 8.36
CA ILE A 199 -15.07 -4.28 7.91
C ILE A 199 -16.38 -4.61 7.16
N GLY A 200 -17.51 -4.20 7.70
CA GLY A 200 -18.83 -4.36 7.07
C GLY A 200 -18.89 -3.67 5.70
N LEU A 201 -18.39 -2.44 5.62
CA LEU A 201 -18.34 -1.67 4.37
C LEU A 201 -17.46 -2.36 3.32
N ILE A 202 -16.24 -2.81 3.68
CA ILE A 202 -15.37 -3.56 2.78
C ILE A 202 -16.06 -4.85 2.32
N THR A 203 -16.71 -5.56 3.23
CA THR A 203 -17.43 -6.81 2.92
C THR A 203 -18.52 -6.57 1.88
N VAL A 204 -19.39 -5.58 2.10
CA VAL A 204 -20.46 -5.24 1.17
C VAL A 204 -19.90 -4.84 -0.19
N CYS A 205 -18.91 -3.94 -0.23
CA CYS A 205 -18.25 -3.53 -1.48
C CYS A 205 -17.66 -4.73 -2.22
N SER A 206 -16.98 -5.64 -1.51
CA SER A 206 -16.36 -6.82 -2.11
C SER A 206 -17.38 -7.78 -2.71
N LEU A 207 -18.47 -8.05 -2.00
CA LEU A 207 -19.55 -8.93 -2.48
C LEU A 207 -20.25 -8.38 -3.72
N LEU A 208 -20.44 -7.05 -3.79
CA LEU A 208 -21.06 -6.39 -4.95
C LEU A 208 -20.20 -6.52 -6.22
N VAL A 209 -18.87 -6.50 -6.08
CA VAL A 209 -17.97 -6.47 -7.23
C VAL A 209 -17.26 -7.80 -7.50
N MET A 210 -17.37 -8.80 -6.63
CA MET A 210 -16.60 -10.05 -6.72
C MET A 210 -16.74 -10.77 -8.06
N ARG A 211 -17.92 -10.66 -8.70
CA ARG A 211 -18.16 -11.28 -10.02
C ARG A 211 -17.36 -10.61 -11.13
N GLY A 212 -16.94 -9.36 -10.96
CA GLY A 212 -16.14 -8.62 -11.92
C GLY A 212 -14.63 -8.90 -11.83
N PHE A 213 -14.14 -9.62 -10.82
CA PHE A 213 -12.75 -10.09 -10.83
C PHE A 213 -12.61 -11.25 -11.84
N LEU A 214 -11.52 -11.21 -12.62
CA LEU A 214 -11.23 -12.20 -13.65
C LEU A 214 -10.96 -13.57 -13.03
N THR A 215 -11.33 -14.62 -13.75
CA THR A 215 -11.04 -16.02 -13.35
C THR A 215 -9.77 -16.56 -14.00
N ASP A 216 -9.15 -15.76 -14.85
CA ASP A 216 -7.96 -16.13 -15.62
C ASP A 216 -6.81 -16.56 -14.70
N ARG A 217 -5.99 -17.48 -15.22
CA ARG A 217 -4.75 -17.93 -14.61
C ARG A 217 -3.62 -17.26 -15.36
N ALA A 218 -2.76 -16.54 -14.66
CA ALA A 218 -1.56 -15.95 -15.27
C ALA A 218 -0.43 -16.97 -15.31
N PRO A 219 0.39 -17.00 -16.39
CA PRO A 219 1.61 -17.81 -16.40
C PRO A 219 2.53 -17.36 -15.26
N GLY A 220 2.94 -18.28 -14.41
CA GLY A 220 3.92 -18.00 -13.37
C GLY A 220 5.25 -17.58 -13.98
N GLY A 221 5.73 -16.39 -13.66
CA GLY A 221 7.07 -15.94 -14.06
C GLY A 221 8.14 -16.39 -13.07
N SER A 222 9.27 -16.93 -13.55
CA SER A 222 10.44 -17.15 -12.72
C SER A 222 11.20 -15.83 -12.55
N VAL A 223 11.50 -15.45 -11.31
CA VAL A 223 12.36 -14.30 -11.03
C VAL A 223 13.81 -14.77 -11.10
N ALA A 224 14.52 -14.45 -12.19
CA ALA A 224 15.97 -14.63 -12.24
C ALA A 224 16.63 -13.55 -11.38
N PHE A 225 17.39 -13.98 -10.37
CA PHE A 225 18.15 -13.05 -9.52
C PHE A 225 19.41 -12.61 -10.23
N ILE A 226 19.48 -11.34 -10.62
CA ILE A 226 20.69 -10.70 -11.19
C ILE A 226 21.22 -9.66 -10.19
N ARG A 227 22.54 -9.59 -10.03
CA ARG A 227 23.16 -8.60 -9.15
C ARG A 227 22.84 -7.18 -9.63
N PRO A 228 22.25 -6.32 -8.78
CA PRO A 228 21.92 -4.96 -9.16
C PRO A 228 23.19 -4.12 -9.38
N THR A 229 23.14 -3.25 -10.38
CA THR A 229 24.22 -2.30 -10.67
C THR A 229 24.28 -1.17 -9.64
N ARG A 230 25.37 -0.38 -9.64
CA ARG A 230 25.54 0.73 -8.69
C ARG A 230 24.42 1.77 -8.80
N ILE A 231 23.93 2.05 -10.00
CA ILE A 231 22.82 3.00 -10.20
C ILE A 231 21.50 2.43 -9.66
N VAL A 232 21.26 1.14 -9.85
CA VAL A 232 20.07 0.44 -9.33
C VAL A 232 20.10 0.41 -7.81
N LEU A 233 21.26 0.15 -7.19
CA LEU A 233 21.43 0.23 -5.73
C LEU A 233 21.19 1.64 -5.21
N LEU A 234 21.68 2.67 -5.90
CA LEU A 234 21.46 4.07 -5.50
C LEU A 234 19.96 4.41 -5.57
N VAL A 235 19.30 4.11 -6.70
CA VAL A 235 17.86 4.36 -6.85
C VAL A 235 17.07 3.61 -5.78
N GLY A 236 17.40 2.33 -5.54
CA GLY A 236 16.78 1.53 -4.48
C GLY A 236 16.96 2.14 -3.09
N ALA A 237 18.18 2.61 -2.76
CA ALA A 237 18.46 3.25 -1.48
C ALA A 237 17.70 4.59 -1.30
N LEU A 238 17.52 5.37 -2.37
CA LEU A 238 16.74 6.60 -2.32
C LEU A 238 15.24 6.29 -2.17
N CYS A 239 14.72 5.29 -2.88
CA CYS A 239 13.35 4.78 -2.72
C CYS A 239 13.13 4.22 -1.30
N PHE A 240 14.14 3.54 -0.72
CA PHE A 240 14.09 3.07 0.66
C PHE A 240 13.77 4.21 1.64
N VAL A 241 14.45 5.35 1.52
CA VAL A 241 14.20 6.50 2.40
C VAL A 241 12.80 7.07 2.21
N VAL A 242 12.32 7.17 0.96
CA VAL A 242 10.97 7.67 0.68
C VAL A 242 9.91 6.74 1.25
N TYR A 243 10.03 5.44 1.03
CA TYR A 243 9.08 4.44 1.54
C TYR A 243 9.17 4.30 3.06
N LEU A 244 10.35 4.48 3.65
CA LEU A 244 10.50 4.59 5.11
C LEU A 244 9.73 5.80 5.64
N ALA A 245 9.78 6.96 4.94
CA ALA A 245 9.02 8.14 5.34
C ALA A 245 7.50 7.91 5.26
N GLU A 246 7.03 7.29 4.18
CA GLU A 246 5.61 6.94 4.02
C GLU A 246 5.15 6.00 5.15
N GLY A 247 5.92 4.94 5.44
CA GLY A 247 5.64 3.99 6.52
C GLY A 247 5.71 4.63 7.90
N ALA A 248 6.73 5.45 8.16
CA ALA A 248 6.87 6.15 9.44
C ALA A 248 5.67 7.06 9.75
N ILE A 249 5.13 7.75 8.74
CA ILE A 249 3.94 8.59 8.95
C ILE A 249 2.69 7.71 9.14
N LEU A 250 2.54 6.61 8.39
CA LEU A 250 1.43 5.68 8.55
C LEU A 250 1.36 5.13 9.99
N ASP A 251 2.51 4.69 10.53
CA ASP A 251 2.56 3.94 11.78
C ASP A 251 2.74 4.82 13.03
N TRP A 252 3.40 5.99 12.89
CA TRP A 252 3.83 6.78 14.05
C TRP A 252 3.22 8.18 14.12
N SER A 253 2.60 8.69 13.04
CA SER A 253 2.05 10.06 13.07
C SER A 253 0.93 10.20 14.09
N ALA A 254 0.04 9.20 14.22
CA ALA A 254 -1.04 9.24 15.18
C ALA A 254 -0.51 9.26 16.62
N LEU A 255 0.50 8.43 16.94
CA LEU A 255 1.14 8.42 18.25
C LEU A 255 1.82 9.75 18.55
N TYR A 256 2.59 10.29 17.58
CA TYR A 256 3.27 11.57 17.74
C TYR A 256 2.30 12.73 18.01
N LEU A 257 1.19 12.78 17.26
CA LEU A 257 0.18 13.81 17.46
C LEU A 257 -0.53 13.70 18.81
N THR A 258 -0.80 12.48 19.28
CA THR A 258 -1.56 12.27 20.52
C THR A 258 -0.67 12.38 21.75
N GLN A 259 0.58 11.92 21.70
CA GLN A 259 1.48 11.90 22.86
C GLN A 259 2.32 13.18 23.00
N ASP A 260 2.87 13.67 21.87
CA ASP A 260 3.81 14.81 21.86
C ASP A 260 3.12 16.15 21.52
N LYS A 261 1.97 16.13 20.84
CA LYS A 261 1.23 17.35 20.45
C LYS A 261 -0.13 17.46 21.13
N TYR A 262 -0.44 16.56 22.05
CA TYR A 262 -1.65 16.58 22.90
C TYR A 262 -2.97 16.63 22.09
N LEU A 263 -2.96 16.10 20.87
CA LEU A 263 -4.17 15.94 20.08
C LEU A 263 -5.04 14.84 20.71
N GLU A 264 -6.34 15.03 20.71
CA GLU A 264 -7.29 14.01 21.13
C GLU A 264 -7.05 12.70 20.36
N THR A 265 -7.01 11.57 21.07
CA THR A 265 -6.70 10.24 20.49
C THR A 265 -7.60 9.89 19.31
N ALA A 266 -8.88 10.25 19.39
CA ALA A 266 -9.85 10.04 18.32
C ALA A 266 -9.47 10.73 16.99
N LEU A 267 -8.71 11.81 17.04
CA LEU A 267 -8.28 12.59 15.88
C LEU A 267 -6.88 12.21 15.36
N GLY A 268 -6.20 11.26 16.00
CA GLY A 268 -4.83 10.85 15.65
C GLY A 268 -4.65 10.46 14.17
N GLY A 269 -5.66 9.84 13.57
CA GLY A 269 -5.65 9.44 12.16
C GLY A 269 -5.55 10.59 11.16
N LEU A 270 -5.81 11.86 11.59
CA LEU A 270 -5.64 13.04 10.72
C LEU A 270 -4.20 13.21 10.25
N GLY A 271 -3.20 12.74 11.01
CA GLY A 271 -1.80 12.79 10.61
C GLY A 271 -1.54 12.08 9.29
N TYR A 272 -1.91 10.80 9.21
CA TYR A 272 -1.81 10.04 7.98
C TYR A 272 -2.75 10.53 6.88
N ALA A 273 -3.97 10.93 7.22
CA ALA A 273 -4.92 11.46 6.25
C ALA A 273 -4.39 12.71 5.53
N SER A 274 -3.77 13.66 6.27
CA SER A 274 -3.14 14.86 5.71
C SER A 274 -2.00 14.49 4.74
N PHE A 275 -1.13 13.58 5.15
CA PHE A 275 -0.05 13.07 4.31
C PHE A 275 -0.58 12.41 3.02
N ALA A 276 -1.51 11.46 3.15
CA ALA A 276 -2.07 10.70 2.03
C ALA A 276 -2.83 11.60 1.03
N LEU A 277 -3.55 12.61 1.52
CA LEU A 277 -4.22 13.61 0.69
C LEU A 277 -3.21 14.35 -0.19
N MET A 278 -2.12 14.85 0.40
CA MET A 278 -1.14 15.63 -0.32
C MET A 278 -0.26 14.79 -1.24
N VAL A 279 0.03 13.52 -0.88
CA VAL A 279 0.63 12.53 -1.81
C VAL A 279 -0.27 12.37 -3.04
N THR A 280 -1.56 12.21 -2.82
CA THR A 280 -2.54 12.03 -3.92
C THR A 280 -2.58 13.23 -4.84
N ILE A 281 -2.70 14.45 -4.29
CA ILE A 281 -2.67 15.71 -5.05
C ILE A 281 -1.35 15.81 -5.84
N GLY A 282 -0.21 15.55 -5.19
CA GLY A 282 1.10 15.60 -5.81
C GLY A 282 1.27 14.59 -6.96
N ARG A 283 0.74 13.38 -6.82
CA ARG A 283 0.76 12.35 -7.88
C ARG A 283 -0.09 12.74 -9.08
N PHE A 284 -1.29 13.29 -8.88
CA PHE A 284 -2.12 13.78 -9.98
C PHE A 284 -1.51 14.99 -10.71
N ALA A 285 -0.87 15.89 -9.97
CA ALA A 285 -0.12 17.01 -10.53
C ALA A 285 1.26 16.60 -11.11
N GLY A 286 1.69 15.35 -10.90
CA GLY A 286 3.04 14.90 -11.17
C GLY A 286 3.50 15.10 -12.62
N ALA A 287 2.72 14.65 -13.60
CA ALA A 287 3.13 14.71 -15.00
C ALA A 287 3.44 16.14 -15.52
N PRO A 288 2.59 17.17 -15.29
CA PRO A 288 2.93 18.55 -15.67
C PRO A 288 4.10 19.11 -14.85
N VAL A 289 4.18 18.80 -13.55
CA VAL A 289 5.24 19.32 -12.67
C VAL A 289 6.60 18.71 -13.03
N VAL A 290 6.66 17.41 -13.29
CA VAL A 290 7.91 16.73 -13.73
C VAL A 290 8.37 17.27 -15.09
N ARG A 291 7.44 17.55 -16.02
CA ARG A 291 7.82 18.15 -17.33
C ARG A 291 8.36 19.56 -17.17
N ALA A 292 7.81 20.36 -16.26
CA ALA A 292 8.23 21.75 -16.04
C ALA A 292 9.57 21.85 -15.29
N LEU A 293 9.78 21.02 -14.27
CA LEU A 293 10.94 21.12 -13.37
C LEU A 293 12.09 20.17 -13.78
N GLY A 294 11.79 19.07 -14.45
CA GLY A 294 12.75 17.99 -14.73
C GLY A 294 13.04 17.08 -13.54
N THR A 295 13.59 15.89 -13.84
CA THR A 295 13.86 14.82 -12.87
C THR A 295 14.68 15.28 -11.68
N ALA A 296 15.82 15.95 -11.91
CA ALA A 296 16.73 16.38 -10.85
C ALA A 296 16.07 17.34 -9.87
N ASN A 297 15.33 18.33 -10.36
CA ASN A 297 14.68 19.33 -9.51
C ASN A 297 13.52 18.73 -8.72
N ILE A 298 12.79 17.76 -9.27
CA ILE A 298 11.77 17.01 -8.51
C ILE A 298 12.40 16.28 -7.33
N ILE A 299 13.54 15.62 -7.52
CA ILE A 299 14.25 14.94 -6.44
C ILE A 299 14.72 15.96 -5.39
N ILE A 300 15.34 17.06 -5.80
CA ILE A 300 15.89 18.07 -4.89
C ILE A 300 14.76 18.78 -4.13
N PHE A 301 13.85 19.44 -4.85
CA PHE A 301 12.80 20.26 -4.22
C PHE A 301 11.76 19.41 -3.49
N GLY A 302 11.43 18.22 -4.02
CA GLY A 302 10.54 17.27 -3.35
C GLY A 302 11.11 16.83 -2.01
N SER A 303 12.39 16.46 -1.98
CA SER A 303 13.06 16.04 -0.73
C SER A 303 13.21 17.19 0.27
N LEU A 304 13.55 18.39 -0.19
CA LEU A 304 13.60 19.59 0.65
C LEU A 304 12.23 19.94 1.23
N LEU A 305 11.17 19.85 0.41
CA LEU A 305 9.80 20.08 0.86
C LEU A 305 9.37 19.03 1.88
N ALA A 306 9.67 17.75 1.63
CA ALA A 306 9.39 16.68 2.57
C ALA A 306 10.11 16.86 3.90
N ALA A 307 11.42 17.19 3.85
CA ALA A 307 12.21 17.47 5.04
C ALA A 307 11.69 18.70 5.80
N SER A 308 11.31 19.77 5.09
CA SER A 308 10.71 20.97 5.70
C SER A 308 9.40 20.63 6.41
N GLY A 309 8.58 19.77 5.82
CA GLY A 309 7.33 19.30 6.41
C GLY A 309 7.57 18.54 7.72
N ILE A 310 8.52 17.59 7.74
CA ILE A 310 8.90 16.88 8.96
C ILE A 310 9.49 17.88 9.98
N GLY A 311 10.36 18.80 9.55
CA GLY A 311 10.92 19.84 10.43
C GLY A 311 9.82 20.70 11.08
N LEU A 312 8.82 21.13 10.30
CA LEU A 312 7.67 21.87 10.82
C LEU A 312 6.91 21.05 11.87
N SER A 313 6.66 19.76 11.62
CA SER A 313 5.97 18.91 12.60
C SER A 313 6.72 18.72 13.91
N ILE A 314 8.08 18.76 13.87
CA ILE A 314 8.93 18.64 15.07
C ILE A 314 8.92 19.93 15.88
N VAL A 315 9.17 21.08 15.24
CA VAL A 315 9.42 22.35 15.95
C VAL A 315 8.12 23.01 16.46
N THR A 316 6.98 22.69 15.88
CA THR A 316 5.69 23.27 16.31
C THR A 316 5.13 22.57 17.54
N GLU A 317 4.50 23.31 18.43
CA GLU A 317 3.70 22.78 19.55
C GLU A 317 2.23 22.53 19.13
N HIS A 318 1.78 23.21 18.08
CA HIS A 318 0.39 23.11 17.60
C HIS A 318 0.21 21.92 16.64
N TRP A 319 -0.70 21.03 16.99
CA TRP A 319 -1.03 19.87 16.16
C TRP A 319 -1.50 20.23 14.75
N THR A 320 -2.17 21.38 14.56
CA THR A 320 -2.61 21.85 13.24
C THR A 320 -1.44 22.14 12.29
N LEU A 321 -0.37 22.75 12.83
CA LEU A 321 0.84 22.99 12.05
C LEU A 321 1.62 21.68 11.80
N ALA A 322 1.55 20.72 12.73
CA ALA A 322 2.11 19.39 12.51
C ALA A 322 1.37 18.65 11.39
N LEU A 323 0.02 18.77 11.30
CA LEU A 323 -0.75 18.24 10.18
C LEU A 323 -0.34 18.89 8.83
N LEU A 324 -0.14 20.21 8.82
CA LEU A 324 0.40 20.89 7.63
C LEU A 324 1.78 20.35 7.28
N GLY A 325 2.64 20.10 8.28
CA GLY A 325 3.95 19.49 8.11
C GLY A 325 3.88 18.11 7.44
N TYR A 326 2.98 17.23 7.89
CA TYR A 326 2.76 15.95 7.26
C TYR A 326 2.22 16.07 5.82
N GLY A 327 1.34 17.04 5.58
CA GLY A 327 0.88 17.35 4.23
C GLY A 327 2.03 17.78 3.31
N LEU A 328 2.89 18.70 3.75
CA LEU A 328 4.07 19.14 2.99
C LEU A 328 5.03 17.96 2.73
N CYS A 329 5.22 17.08 3.72
CA CYS A 329 6.01 15.88 3.54
C CYS A 329 5.40 14.97 2.45
N GLY A 330 4.08 14.76 2.48
CA GLY A 330 3.37 13.98 1.48
C GLY A 330 3.51 14.54 0.06
N LEU A 331 3.32 15.85 -0.08
CA LEU A 331 3.48 16.54 -1.37
C LEU A 331 4.93 16.40 -1.90
N GLY A 332 5.91 16.53 -1.01
CA GLY A 332 7.32 16.38 -1.34
C GLY A 332 7.68 14.97 -1.78
N CYS A 333 7.20 13.94 -1.09
CA CYS A 333 7.46 12.53 -1.40
C CYS A 333 6.76 12.04 -2.67
N ALA A 334 5.64 12.65 -3.05
CA ALA A 334 4.68 12.13 -4.03
C ALA A 334 5.30 11.68 -5.36
N ASN A 335 6.29 12.40 -5.88
CA ASN A 335 6.86 12.16 -7.20
C ASN A 335 8.32 11.69 -7.17
N ILE A 336 8.96 11.60 -6.00
CA ILE A 336 10.38 11.20 -5.92
C ILE A 336 10.57 9.76 -6.40
N SER A 337 9.84 8.81 -5.81
CA SER A 337 9.94 7.39 -6.18
C SER A 337 9.56 7.11 -7.64
N PRO A 338 8.42 7.64 -8.18
CA PRO A 338 8.08 7.48 -9.59
C PRO A 338 9.17 7.98 -10.54
N VAL A 339 9.76 9.14 -10.23
CA VAL A 339 10.81 9.75 -11.07
C VAL A 339 12.12 8.96 -10.99
N LEU A 340 12.51 8.50 -9.79
CA LEU A 340 13.68 7.64 -9.59
C LEU A 340 13.54 6.31 -10.34
N ILE A 341 12.41 5.64 -10.22
CA ILE A 341 12.14 4.38 -10.94
C ILE A 341 12.13 4.61 -12.45
N SER A 342 11.51 5.70 -12.92
CA SER A 342 11.50 6.04 -14.34
C SER A 342 12.90 6.28 -14.91
N SER A 343 13.83 6.85 -14.11
CA SER A 343 15.21 7.09 -14.52
C SER A 343 15.99 5.80 -14.86
N LEU A 344 15.57 4.66 -14.33
CA LEU A 344 16.15 3.34 -14.64
C LEU A 344 15.93 2.91 -16.08
N SER A 345 14.99 3.52 -16.81
CA SER A 345 14.83 3.26 -18.25
C SER A 345 15.96 3.82 -19.11
N GLN A 346 16.81 4.69 -18.54
CA GLN A 346 17.92 5.37 -19.26
C GLN A 346 19.28 4.72 -19.00
N GLN A 347 19.34 3.63 -18.20
CA GLN A 347 20.57 2.88 -17.97
C GLN A 347 20.63 1.65 -18.89
N ASP A 348 21.83 1.35 -19.40
CA ASP A 348 22.08 0.25 -20.34
C ASP A 348 22.74 -0.98 -19.69
N ASP A 349 23.16 -0.86 -18.42
CA ASP A 349 23.94 -1.89 -17.72
C ASP A 349 23.12 -3.15 -17.35
N MET A 350 21.79 -3.06 -17.36
CA MET A 350 20.89 -4.11 -16.89
C MET A 350 19.52 -4.01 -17.57
N PRO A 351 18.84 -5.13 -17.89
CA PRO A 351 17.49 -5.08 -18.43
C PRO A 351 16.55 -4.27 -17.52
N VAL A 352 15.79 -3.33 -18.10
CA VAL A 352 14.97 -2.35 -17.36
C VAL A 352 14.02 -3.00 -16.36
N HIS A 353 13.37 -4.11 -16.76
CA HIS A 353 12.44 -4.82 -15.86
C HIS A 353 13.13 -5.37 -14.61
N GLN A 354 14.37 -5.84 -14.72
CA GLN A 354 15.16 -6.36 -13.60
C GLN A 354 15.68 -5.21 -12.71
N ALA A 355 16.12 -4.11 -13.34
CA ALA A 355 16.55 -2.90 -12.64
C ALA A 355 15.41 -2.32 -11.79
N VAL A 356 14.21 -2.20 -12.37
CA VAL A 356 13.01 -1.74 -11.67
C VAL A 356 12.65 -2.68 -10.52
N THR A 357 12.62 -4.01 -10.77
CA THR A 357 12.31 -4.99 -9.72
C THR A 357 13.30 -4.90 -8.56
N ALA A 358 14.60 -4.86 -8.84
CA ALA A 358 15.64 -4.79 -7.80
C ALA A 358 15.54 -3.48 -6.99
N ALA A 359 15.41 -2.33 -7.65
CA ALA A 359 15.28 -1.05 -6.98
C ALA A 359 14.02 -0.95 -6.13
N THR A 360 12.89 -1.46 -6.63
CA THR A 360 11.62 -1.50 -5.90
C THR A 360 11.71 -2.41 -4.68
N THR A 361 12.33 -3.59 -4.82
CA THR A 361 12.54 -4.52 -3.70
C THR A 361 13.37 -3.87 -2.58
N ILE A 362 14.47 -3.18 -2.94
CA ILE A 362 15.29 -2.45 -1.97
C ILE A 362 14.48 -1.31 -1.35
N GLY A 363 13.68 -0.60 -2.15
CA GLY A 363 12.78 0.45 -1.66
C GLY A 363 11.78 -0.08 -0.64
N PHE A 364 11.11 -1.18 -0.92
CA PHE A 364 10.14 -1.80 -0.01
C PHE A 364 10.76 -2.25 1.33
N ALA A 365 12.06 -2.55 1.36
CA ALA A 365 12.76 -2.79 2.62
C ALA A 365 12.70 -1.56 3.56
N GLY A 366 12.48 -0.34 3.03
CA GLY A 366 12.25 0.87 3.82
C GLY A 366 10.93 0.83 4.59
N VAL A 367 9.84 0.37 3.94
CA VAL A 367 8.55 0.16 4.62
C VAL A 367 8.68 -0.91 5.70
N LEU A 368 9.45 -1.97 5.42
CA LEU A 368 9.67 -3.06 6.36
C LEU A 368 10.51 -2.62 7.57
N ALA A 369 11.65 -1.98 7.33
CA ALA A 369 12.59 -1.60 8.39
C ALA A 369 12.18 -0.32 9.13
N GLY A 370 11.40 0.55 8.47
CA GLY A 370 10.99 1.86 8.99
C GLY A 370 10.39 1.82 10.37
N PRO A 371 9.34 1.03 10.62
CA PRO A 371 8.70 0.95 11.92
C PRO A 371 9.65 0.57 13.05
N ALA A 372 10.53 -0.41 12.82
CA ALA A 372 11.52 -0.83 13.82
C ALA A 372 12.59 0.22 14.07
N ILE A 373 13.10 0.87 13.01
CA ILE A 373 14.07 1.97 13.14
C ILE A 373 13.45 3.12 13.95
N MET A 374 12.23 3.52 13.60
CA MET A 374 11.52 4.58 14.32
C MET A 374 11.27 4.20 15.78
N GLY A 375 10.77 2.98 16.03
CA GLY A 375 10.49 2.50 17.39
C GLY A 375 11.72 2.37 18.26
N LEU A 376 12.85 1.89 17.72
CA LEU A 376 14.12 1.84 18.45
C LEU A 376 14.64 3.23 18.76
N LEU A 377 14.65 4.15 17.80
CA LEU A 377 15.07 5.52 18.02
C LEU A 377 14.17 6.22 19.05
N ALA A 378 12.85 6.04 18.94
CA ALA A 378 11.90 6.62 19.89
C ALA A 378 12.11 6.10 21.31
N ASN A 379 12.35 4.79 21.48
CA ASN A 379 12.54 4.17 22.78
C ASN A 379 13.81 4.63 23.49
N TYR A 380 14.91 4.85 22.76
CA TYR A 380 16.18 5.31 23.32
C TYR A 380 16.27 6.84 23.46
N SER A 381 15.35 7.58 22.84
CA SER A 381 15.37 9.03 22.82
C SER A 381 13.96 9.64 22.87
N SER A 382 13.35 9.91 21.71
CA SER A 382 11.98 10.38 21.57
C SER A 382 11.49 10.20 20.12
N LEU A 383 10.18 10.27 19.91
CA LEU A 383 9.60 10.29 18.56
C LEU A 383 10.08 11.52 17.76
N SER A 384 10.27 12.66 18.40
CA SER A 384 10.83 13.86 17.76
C SER A 384 12.24 13.60 17.19
N ILE A 385 13.11 12.87 17.89
CA ILE A 385 14.46 12.52 17.41
C ILE A 385 14.37 11.48 16.30
N ALA A 386 13.45 10.52 16.38
CA ALA A 386 13.21 9.55 15.31
C ALA A 386 12.77 10.25 14.02
N PHE A 387 11.84 11.21 14.09
CA PHE A 387 11.44 12.04 12.95
C PHE A 387 12.58 12.97 12.47
N ALA A 388 13.43 13.48 13.37
CA ALA A 388 14.62 14.26 12.97
C ALA A 388 15.61 13.41 12.17
N ALA A 389 15.84 12.15 12.56
CA ALA A 389 16.66 11.24 11.77
C ALA A 389 16.09 11.05 10.35
N LEU A 390 14.76 10.88 10.22
CA LEU A 390 14.10 10.81 8.94
C LEU A 390 14.27 12.09 8.12
N LEU A 391 14.16 13.28 8.75
CA LEU A 391 14.43 14.57 8.10
C LEU A 391 15.83 14.59 7.49
N PHE A 392 16.86 14.20 8.22
CA PHE A 392 18.23 14.16 7.70
C PHE A 392 18.41 13.16 6.56
N MET A 393 17.72 12.02 6.60
CA MET A 393 17.72 11.07 5.47
C MET A 393 17.08 11.69 4.23
N LEU A 394 15.97 12.42 4.37
CA LEU A 394 15.32 13.14 3.26
C LEU A 394 16.23 14.25 2.70
N LEU A 395 16.93 15.01 3.54
CA LEU A 395 17.95 15.98 3.10
C LEU A 395 19.08 15.28 2.33
N GLY A 396 19.48 14.08 2.74
CA GLY A 396 20.44 13.25 2.03
C GLY A 396 20.01 12.93 0.59
N ILE A 397 18.71 12.69 0.36
CA ILE A 397 18.19 12.52 -1.01
C ILE A 397 18.43 13.78 -1.85
N ALA A 398 18.16 14.97 -1.30
CA ALA A 398 18.33 16.24 -2.02
C ALA A 398 19.75 16.43 -2.55
N LEU A 399 20.77 16.01 -1.78
CA LEU A 399 22.17 16.10 -2.19
C LEU A 399 22.51 15.23 -3.41
N THR A 400 21.75 14.17 -3.65
CA THR A 400 21.98 13.25 -4.77
C THR A 400 21.28 13.67 -6.06
N GLY A 401 20.29 14.58 -6.00
CA GLY A 401 19.43 14.93 -7.11
C GLY A 401 20.16 15.36 -8.38
N ARG A 402 21.30 16.07 -8.24
CA ARG A 402 22.13 16.48 -9.39
C ARG A 402 22.71 15.32 -10.20
N ARG A 403 22.79 14.10 -9.65
CA ARG A 403 23.23 12.91 -10.38
C ARG A 403 22.20 12.45 -11.44
N PHE A 404 20.97 12.94 -11.34
CA PHE A 404 19.86 12.65 -12.25
C PHE A 404 19.54 13.85 -13.17
N ALA A 405 20.44 14.81 -13.31
CA ALA A 405 20.28 16.01 -14.13
C ALA A 405 20.53 15.79 -15.63
N ARG A 406 20.34 14.57 -16.15
CA ARG A 406 20.51 14.23 -17.55
C ARG A 406 19.20 14.21 -18.30
#